data_7bdbd76ddb03878993acc6e536a69cb8
#
_entry.id   7bdbd76ddb03878993acc6e536a69cb8
#
_cell.length_a   1.000
_cell.length_b   1.000
_cell.length_c   1.000
_cell.angle_alpha   90.00
_cell.angle_beta   90.00
_cell.angle_gamma   90.00
#
_symmetry.space_group_name_H-M   'P 1'
#
loop_
_entity.id
_entity.type
_entity.pdbx_description
1 polymer ?
#
loop_
_entity_poly.entity_id
_entity_poly.type
_entity_poly.pdbx_seq_one_letter_code
_entity_poly.pdbx_strand_id
1 'polypeptide(L)'
;MQPLTEGRIGGDTPLYVERWVYQARKVDVSGIKCPVLITQLGGARVNEGDGGRWRSSTLPSQSILMPPDTPTSWHYSGPVDDVAFYFLDPRNGVQERLCRLVTMHRAPMQFSDALVAAAAQQLVDELHSGGGADEHFMSRLAELMLEQVFRVLTASCASGLHPGHTHFSRLQKVLRHINAHLAESLPNDRLAGLAGVSGSHFRRMFIDATGLPPHRYVRGRRLAQARKLLVTSDLPISVIAEECGFYSQSHLTKCFEATHAVTPAAYRRQVKQIGR
;
A
#
# COMPACT_ATOMS: atom_id res chain seq x y z
N MET A 1 -2.74 2.11 -31.48
CA MET A 1 -3.24 3.19 -30.62
C MET A 1 -2.00 3.96 -30.19
N GLN A 2 -2.04 5.30 -30.16
CA GLN A 2 -0.90 6.13 -29.73
C GLN A 2 -1.25 6.77 -28.38
N PRO A 3 -0.25 6.98 -27.49
CA PRO A 3 -0.47 7.70 -26.25
C PRO A 3 -0.90 9.15 -26.52
N LEU A 4 -1.68 9.74 -25.62
CA LEU A 4 -2.07 11.15 -25.69
C LEU A 4 -0.89 12.08 -25.40
N THR A 5 -0.04 11.66 -24.47
CA THR A 5 1.19 12.36 -24.08
C THR A 5 2.24 11.29 -23.80
N GLU A 6 3.48 11.54 -24.27
CA GLU A 6 4.63 10.69 -23.94
C GLU A 6 5.86 11.55 -23.72
N GLY A 7 6.81 11.04 -22.93
CA GLY A 7 8.05 11.75 -22.67
C GLY A 7 8.99 11.03 -21.73
N ARG A 8 10.19 11.57 -21.58
CA ARG A 8 11.20 11.07 -20.64
C ARG A 8 11.42 12.06 -19.52
N ILE A 9 11.56 11.55 -18.31
CA ILE A 9 12.01 12.28 -17.14
C ILE A 9 13.42 11.78 -16.85
N GLY A 10 14.38 12.72 -16.86
CA GLY A 10 15.80 12.42 -16.60
C GLY A 10 16.14 12.36 -15.11
N GLY A 11 17.43 12.53 -14.79
CA GLY A 11 17.96 12.59 -13.41
C GLY A 11 18.22 11.21 -12.79
N ASP A 12 18.23 11.16 -11.45
CA ASP A 12 18.64 9.97 -10.67
C ASP A 12 17.62 8.84 -10.73
N THR A 13 16.38 9.13 -11.14
CA THR A 13 15.27 8.17 -11.26
C THR A 13 14.64 8.26 -12.65
N PRO A 14 15.37 7.86 -13.73
CA PRO A 14 14.89 8.06 -15.09
C PRO A 14 13.65 7.22 -15.37
N LEU A 15 12.61 7.88 -15.92
CA LEU A 15 11.33 7.28 -16.27
C LEU A 15 11.00 7.57 -17.74
N TYR A 16 10.34 6.61 -18.39
CA TYR A 16 9.54 6.89 -19.58
C TYR A 16 8.08 6.92 -19.19
N VAL A 17 7.34 7.88 -19.69
CA VAL A 17 5.96 8.15 -19.28
C VAL A 17 5.06 8.12 -20.50
N GLU A 18 3.93 7.45 -20.39
CA GLU A 18 2.88 7.42 -21.40
C GLU A 18 1.53 7.66 -20.73
N ARG A 19 0.77 8.63 -21.23
CA ARG A 19 -0.65 8.82 -20.87
C ARG A 19 -1.54 8.26 -21.95
N TRP A 20 -2.49 7.45 -21.56
CA TRP A 20 -3.44 6.79 -22.41
C TRP A 20 -4.86 7.21 -22.06
N VAL A 21 -5.58 7.78 -23.04
CA VAL A 21 -7.02 8.03 -22.93
C VAL A 21 -7.70 7.21 -24.02
N TYR A 22 -8.46 6.21 -23.61
CA TYR A 22 -9.05 5.29 -24.56
C TYR A 22 -10.34 4.65 -24.04
N GLN A 23 -11.11 4.09 -24.96
CA GLN A 23 -12.30 3.31 -24.69
C GLN A 23 -12.13 1.94 -25.34
N ALA A 24 -11.68 0.98 -24.56
CA ALA A 24 -11.55 -0.41 -24.97
C ALA A 24 -12.41 -1.31 -24.07
N ARG A 25 -12.79 -2.49 -24.57
CA ARG A 25 -13.49 -3.48 -23.73
C ARG A 25 -12.52 -4.43 -23.08
N LYS A 26 -11.47 -4.81 -23.77
CA LYS A 26 -10.42 -5.72 -23.28
C LYS A 26 -9.10 -5.40 -23.98
N VAL A 27 -8.01 -5.43 -23.24
CA VAL A 27 -6.63 -5.36 -23.73
C VAL A 27 -5.82 -6.46 -23.06
N ASP A 28 -5.15 -7.27 -23.87
CA ASP A 28 -4.22 -8.29 -23.38
C ASP A 28 -2.78 -7.79 -23.60
N VAL A 29 -1.97 -7.82 -22.54
CA VAL A 29 -0.57 -7.39 -22.53
C VAL A 29 0.30 -8.61 -22.23
N SER A 30 1.23 -8.94 -23.14
CA SER A 30 2.11 -10.12 -23.03
C SER A 30 3.18 -10.04 -21.94
N GLY A 31 3.29 -8.91 -21.30
CA GLY A 31 4.32 -8.60 -20.30
C GLY A 31 5.27 -7.48 -20.79
N ILE A 32 5.65 -6.61 -19.88
CA ILE A 32 6.56 -5.49 -20.12
C ILE A 32 7.91 -5.84 -19.49
N LYS A 33 9.02 -5.53 -20.15
CA LYS A 33 10.38 -5.95 -19.74
C LYS A 33 10.91 -5.22 -18.51
N CYS A 34 10.27 -4.14 -18.09
CA CYS A 34 10.64 -3.36 -16.90
C CYS A 34 9.45 -3.26 -15.95
N PRO A 35 9.68 -2.94 -14.67
CA PRO A 35 8.59 -2.57 -13.77
C PRO A 35 7.86 -1.34 -14.27
N VAL A 36 6.55 -1.31 -14.07
CA VAL A 36 5.69 -0.19 -14.48
C VAL A 36 4.77 0.21 -13.34
N LEU A 37 4.78 1.49 -13.00
CA LEU A 37 3.77 2.09 -12.13
C LEU A 37 2.66 2.65 -13.03
N ILE A 38 1.45 2.16 -12.88
CA ILE A 38 0.27 2.67 -13.59
C ILE A 38 -0.62 3.37 -12.59
N THR A 39 -1.01 4.61 -12.89
CA THR A 39 -1.93 5.40 -12.07
C THR A 39 -3.14 5.77 -12.91
N GLN A 40 -4.33 5.44 -12.43
CA GLN A 40 -5.57 5.84 -13.06
C GLN A 40 -5.91 7.28 -12.67
N LEU A 41 -5.86 8.20 -13.64
CA LEU A 41 -6.16 9.62 -13.44
C LEU A 41 -7.65 9.88 -13.48
N GLY A 42 -8.39 9.14 -14.33
CA GLY A 42 -9.81 9.35 -14.51
C GLY A 42 -10.53 8.17 -15.15
N GLY A 43 -11.85 8.34 -15.35
CA GLY A 43 -12.65 7.39 -16.11
C GLY A 43 -13.30 6.27 -15.30
N ALA A 44 -13.63 5.19 -15.99
CA ALA A 44 -14.39 4.07 -15.45
C ALA A 44 -13.50 3.08 -14.68
N ARG A 45 -14.14 2.14 -13.99
CA ARG A 45 -13.45 1.04 -13.30
C ARG A 45 -12.70 0.16 -14.30
N VAL A 46 -11.47 -0.15 -13.98
CA VAL A 46 -10.64 -1.12 -14.71
C VAL A 46 -10.52 -2.39 -13.86
N ASN A 47 -10.72 -3.55 -14.46
CA ASN A 47 -10.49 -4.83 -13.83
C ASN A 47 -9.30 -5.52 -14.53
N GLU A 48 -8.30 -5.90 -13.76
CA GLU A 48 -7.08 -6.52 -14.26
C GLU A 48 -6.93 -7.93 -13.71
N GLY A 49 -6.23 -8.78 -14.44
CA GLY A 49 -5.91 -10.14 -14.00
C GLY A 49 -5.07 -10.90 -15.02
N ASP A 50 -4.62 -12.10 -14.64
CA ASP A 50 -3.84 -13.02 -15.49
C ASP A 50 -4.62 -14.31 -15.84
N GLY A 51 -5.95 -14.25 -15.77
CA GLY A 51 -6.80 -15.40 -16.05
C GLY A 51 -7.01 -16.33 -14.85
N GLY A 52 -6.50 -16.04 -13.66
CA GLY A 52 -6.83 -16.83 -12.48
C GLY A 52 -5.87 -16.77 -11.28
N ARG A 53 -4.63 -16.35 -11.45
CA ARG A 53 -3.64 -16.28 -10.36
C ARG A 53 -3.82 -15.05 -9.51
N TRP A 54 -4.17 -13.92 -10.13
CA TRP A 54 -4.45 -12.66 -9.43
C TRP A 54 -5.54 -11.87 -10.13
N ARG A 55 -6.23 -11.03 -9.40
CA ARG A 55 -7.22 -10.09 -9.89
C ARG A 55 -7.14 -8.78 -9.11
N SER A 56 -7.30 -7.68 -9.80
CA SER A 56 -7.33 -6.35 -9.24
C SER A 56 -8.48 -5.55 -9.83
N SER A 57 -8.79 -4.41 -9.25
CA SER A 57 -9.76 -3.46 -9.78
C SER A 57 -9.37 -2.06 -9.38
N THR A 58 -9.00 -1.23 -10.35
CA THR A 58 -8.63 0.16 -10.13
C THR A 58 -9.79 1.11 -10.38
N LEU A 59 -9.75 2.23 -9.67
CA LEU A 59 -10.62 3.39 -9.78
C LEU A 59 -9.74 4.64 -9.88
N PRO A 60 -10.28 5.78 -10.32
CA PRO A 60 -9.53 7.04 -10.32
C PRO A 60 -8.78 7.30 -9.01
N SER A 61 -7.56 7.80 -9.09
CA SER A 61 -6.61 8.04 -8.01
C SER A 61 -6.05 6.76 -7.35
N GLN A 62 -6.19 5.62 -7.98
CA GLN A 62 -5.53 4.38 -7.57
C GLN A 62 -4.37 4.04 -8.49
N SER A 63 -3.37 3.35 -7.93
CA SER A 63 -2.16 2.95 -8.63
C SER A 63 -1.91 1.47 -8.48
N ILE A 64 -1.22 0.90 -9.47
CA ILE A 64 -0.73 -0.46 -9.45
C ILE A 64 0.73 -0.49 -9.89
N LEU A 65 1.59 -1.13 -9.10
CA LEU A 65 2.97 -1.40 -9.50
C LEU A 65 3.05 -2.81 -10.09
N MET A 66 3.39 -2.90 -11.35
CA MET A 66 3.48 -4.14 -12.12
C MET A 66 4.92 -4.69 -12.08
N PRO A 67 5.13 -5.98 -11.79
CA PRO A 67 6.44 -6.61 -11.98
C PRO A 67 6.76 -6.77 -13.48
N PRO A 68 8.05 -6.87 -13.83
CA PRO A 68 8.43 -7.15 -15.21
C PRO A 68 7.90 -8.51 -15.67
N ASP A 69 7.77 -8.68 -16.99
CA ASP A 69 7.38 -9.92 -17.65
C ASP A 69 6.05 -10.55 -17.15
N THR A 70 5.15 -9.71 -16.59
CA THR A 70 3.86 -10.19 -16.07
C THR A 70 2.78 -10.04 -17.14
N PRO A 71 2.26 -11.13 -17.71
CA PRO A 71 1.12 -11.08 -18.62
C PRO A 71 -0.14 -10.61 -17.90
N THR A 72 -0.88 -9.72 -18.52
CA THR A 72 -2.12 -9.17 -17.93
C THR A 72 -3.22 -9.04 -18.95
N SER A 73 -4.45 -9.15 -18.47
CA SER A 73 -5.67 -8.92 -19.25
C SER A 73 -6.48 -7.83 -18.55
N TRP A 74 -6.73 -6.75 -19.26
CA TRP A 74 -7.40 -5.56 -18.74
C TRP A 74 -8.81 -5.49 -19.30
N HIS A 75 -9.79 -5.35 -18.43
CA HIS A 75 -11.21 -5.23 -18.79
C HIS A 75 -11.72 -3.87 -18.34
N TYR A 76 -12.18 -3.10 -19.29
CA TYR A 76 -12.66 -1.74 -19.09
C TYR A 76 -14.19 -1.70 -19.15
N SER A 77 -14.81 -1.04 -18.16
CA SER A 77 -16.26 -0.83 -18.12
C SER A 77 -16.70 0.49 -18.76
N GLY A 78 -15.77 1.29 -19.26
CA GLY A 78 -16.02 2.58 -19.92
C GLY A 78 -14.71 3.26 -20.32
N PRO A 79 -14.73 4.56 -20.68
CA PRO A 79 -13.53 5.32 -21.00
C PRO A 79 -12.60 5.40 -19.79
N VAL A 80 -11.29 5.33 -20.04
CA VAL A 80 -10.23 5.31 -19.02
C VAL A 80 -9.16 6.33 -19.37
N ASP A 81 -8.60 6.94 -18.35
CA ASP A 81 -7.47 7.86 -18.43
C ASP A 81 -6.39 7.34 -17.46
N ASP A 82 -5.37 6.70 -18.02
CA ASP A 82 -4.27 6.07 -17.29
C ASP A 82 -2.94 6.69 -17.68
N VAL A 83 -2.02 6.79 -16.72
CA VAL A 83 -0.63 7.11 -16.95
C VAL A 83 0.25 5.94 -16.51
N ALA A 84 1.19 5.55 -17.36
CA ALA A 84 2.18 4.52 -17.12
C ALA A 84 3.59 5.14 -16.99
N PHE A 85 4.27 4.82 -15.90
CA PHE A 85 5.68 5.21 -15.64
C PHE A 85 6.55 3.97 -15.72
N TYR A 86 7.32 3.85 -16.78
CA TYR A 86 8.25 2.75 -17.04
C TYR A 86 9.60 3.04 -16.39
N PHE A 87 10.14 2.11 -15.61
CA PHE A 87 11.41 2.29 -14.91
C PHE A 87 12.56 2.01 -15.89
N LEU A 88 13.35 3.05 -16.19
CA LEU A 88 14.45 2.95 -17.15
C LEU A 88 15.76 2.46 -16.52
N ASP A 89 15.96 2.69 -15.23
CA ASP A 89 17.11 2.16 -14.50
C ASP A 89 16.69 1.43 -13.21
N PRO A 90 16.15 0.19 -13.33
CA PRO A 90 15.66 -0.56 -12.18
C PRO A 90 16.77 -1.11 -11.26
N ARG A 91 18.03 -0.73 -11.47
CA ARG A 91 19.17 -1.16 -10.65
C ARG A 91 19.68 -0.09 -9.72
N ASN A 92 19.08 1.10 -9.72
CA ASN A 92 19.54 2.23 -8.94
C ASN A 92 18.45 2.86 -8.08
N GLY A 93 18.83 3.37 -6.91
CA GLY A 93 18.01 4.19 -6.03
C GLY A 93 16.68 3.56 -5.61
N VAL A 94 15.62 4.35 -5.68
CA VAL A 94 14.25 3.93 -5.32
C VAL A 94 13.67 2.94 -6.31
N GLN A 95 14.05 3.00 -7.59
CA GLN A 95 13.59 2.06 -8.60
C GLN A 95 14.07 0.64 -8.29
N GLU A 96 15.32 0.46 -7.85
CA GLU A 96 15.85 -0.84 -7.44
C GLU A 96 15.06 -1.41 -6.25
N ARG A 97 14.79 -0.58 -5.23
CA ARG A 97 14.02 -1.01 -4.05
C ARG A 97 12.60 -1.45 -4.42
N LEU A 98 11.92 -0.69 -5.29
CA LEU A 98 10.59 -1.03 -5.79
C LEU A 98 10.61 -2.28 -6.66
N CYS A 99 11.61 -2.42 -7.54
CA CYS A 99 11.80 -3.62 -8.38
C CYS A 99 11.99 -4.87 -7.52
N ARG A 100 12.86 -4.83 -6.51
CA ARG A 100 13.05 -5.93 -5.54
C ARG A 100 11.76 -6.26 -4.81
N LEU A 101 11.02 -5.25 -4.34
CA LEU A 101 9.77 -5.42 -3.61
C LEU A 101 8.73 -6.15 -4.48
N VAL A 102 8.46 -5.68 -5.69
CA VAL A 102 7.44 -6.26 -6.56
C VAL A 102 7.83 -7.65 -7.09
N THR A 103 9.13 -7.87 -7.35
CA THR A 103 9.64 -9.18 -7.79
C THR A 103 9.57 -10.23 -6.68
N MET A 104 9.86 -9.84 -5.43
CA MET A 104 9.73 -10.72 -4.27
C MET A 104 8.30 -11.19 -4.06
N HIS A 105 7.32 -10.31 -4.25
CA HIS A 105 5.90 -10.63 -4.13
C HIS A 105 5.33 -11.39 -5.34
N ARG A 106 6.01 -11.39 -6.49
CA ARG A 106 5.60 -12.07 -7.75
C ARG A 106 4.18 -11.77 -8.21
N ALA A 107 3.64 -10.63 -7.82
CA ALA A 107 2.29 -10.20 -8.16
C ALA A 107 2.21 -8.68 -8.22
N PRO A 108 1.33 -8.12 -9.04
CA PRO A 108 1.04 -6.70 -9.07
C PRO A 108 0.61 -6.19 -7.69
N MET A 109 1.07 -4.99 -7.34
CA MET A 109 0.86 -4.37 -6.04
C MET A 109 -0.03 -3.14 -6.19
N GLN A 110 -1.32 -3.29 -5.89
CA GLN A 110 -2.29 -2.20 -5.95
C GLN A 110 -2.29 -1.38 -4.66
N PHE A 111 -2.45 -0.05 -4.77
CA PHE A 111 -2.56 0.84 -3.63
C PHE A 111 -3.34 2.12 -3.99
N SER A 112 -3.63 2.94 -2.98
CA SER A 112 -4.23 4.26 -3.15
C SER A 112 -3.50 5.25 -2.25
N ASP A 113 -2.97 6.31 -2.86
CA ASP A 113 -2.29 7.37 -2.16
C ASP A 113 -2.50 8.71 -2.88
N ALA A 114 -2.93 9.73 -2.14
CA ALA A 114 -3.28 11.03 -2.71
C ALA A 114 -2.05 11.79 -3.26
N LEU A 115 -0.88 11.65 -2.60
CA LEU A 115 0.34 12.28 -3.05
C LEU A 115 0.84 11.66 -4.37
N VAL A 116 0.79 10.34 -4.47
CA VAL A 116 1.18 9.63 -5.71
C VAL A 116 0.27 10.04 -6.87
N ALA A 117 -1.05 10.08 -6.65
CA ALA A 117 -2.00 10.49 -7.69
C ALA A 117 -1.80 11.95 -8.13
N ALA A 118 -1.59 12.88 -7.17
CA ALA A 118 -1.34 14.29 -7.48
C ALA A 118 0.01 14.49 -8.21
N ALA A 119 1.06 13.80 -7.78
CA ALA A 119 2.37 13.88 -8.44
C ALA A 119 2.31 13.29 -9.87
N ALA A 120 1.62 12.18 -10.07
CA ALA A 120 1.42 11.59 -11.40
C ALA A 120 0.70 12.56 -12.34
N GLN A 121 -0.37 13.21 -11.86
CA GLN A 121 -1.09 14.23 -12.64
C GLN A 121 -0.18 15.41 -13.01
N GLN A 122 0.56 15.97 -12.04
CA GLN A 122 1.46 17.09 -12.26
C GLN A 122 2.55 16.77 -13.28
N LEU A 123 3.16 15.58 -13.19
CA LEU A 123 4.19 15.15 -14.16
C LEU A 123 3.64 15.06 -15.59
N VAL A 124 2.42 14.60 -15.73
CA VAL A 124 1.75 14.55 -17.04
C VAL A 124 1.42 15.95 -17.57
N ASP A 125 0.97 16.86 -16.73
CA ASP A 125 0.65 18.24 -17.10
C ASP A 125 1.91 19.00 -17.55
N GLU A 126 3.05 18.79 -16.88
CA GLU A 126 4.35 19.36 -17.28
C GLU A 126 4.80 18.81 -18.66
N LEU A 127 4.71 17.50 -18.87
CA LEU A 127 5.05 16.87 -20.15
C LEU A 127 4.15 17.36 -21.30
N HIS A 128 2.87 17.61 -21.01
CA HIS A 128 1.90 18.08 -22.02
C HIS A 128 2.13 19.55 -22.40
N SER A 129 2.62 20.38 -21.49
CA SER A 129 2.82 21.82 -21.70
C SER A 129 3.89 22.15 -22.73
N GLY A 130 4.78 21.22 -23.12
CA GLY A 130 5.65 21.22 -24.30
C GLY A 130 6.67 22.37 -24.42
N GLY A 131 6.67 23.34 -23.53
CA GLY A 131 7.46 24.55 -23.65
C GLY A 131 8.16 24.96 -22.37
N GLY A 132 9.24 24.24 -21.98
CA GLY A 132 10.09 24.65 -20.84
C GLY A 132 9.75 23.95 -19.54
N ALA A 133 9.31 22.71 -19.58
CA ALA A 133 9.18 21.87 -18.40
C ALA A 133 10.51 21.88 -17.63
N ASP A 134 10.48 22.25 -16.36
CA ASP A 134 11.67 22.26 -15.52
C ASP A 134 12.08 20.80 -15.26
N GLU A 135 13.09 20.33 -16.01
CA GLU A 135 13.62 18.95 -15.89
C GLU A 135 14.04 18.64 -14.46
N HIS A 136 14.59 19.63 -13.73
CA HIS A 136 14.99 19.44 -12.35
C HIS A 136 13.76 19.25 -11.44
N PHE A 137 12.72 20.06 -11.63
CA PHE A 137 11.44 19.90 -10.91
C PHE A 137 10.81 18.54 -11.19
N MET A 138 10.70 18.16 -12.46
CA MET A 138 10.12 16.85 -12.84
C MET A 138 10.91 15.68 -12.28
N SER A 139 12.25 15.73 -12.32
CA SER A 139 13.11 14.69 -11.74
C SER A 139 12.88 14.54 -10.22
N ARG A 140 12.82 15.67 -9.49
CA ARG A 140 12.58 15.66 -8.04
C ARG A 140 11.17 15.19 -7.68
N LEU A 141 10.17 15.60 -8.44
CA LEU A 141 8.79 15.18 -8.24
C LEU A 141 8.62 13.67 -8.50
N ALA A 142 9.27 13.14 -9.55
CA ALA A 142 9.28 11.71 -9.86
C ALA A 142 9.96 10.90 -8.75
N GLU A 143 11.12 11.36 -8.24
CA GLU A 143 11.82 10.72 -7.12
C GLU A 143 10.92 10.69 -5.86
N LEU A 144 10.33 11.84 -5.48
CA LEU A 144 9.41 11.93 -4.35
C LEU A 144 8.20 11.00 -4.51
N MET A 145 7.62 10.95 -5.70
CA MET A 145 6.51 10.06 -6.01
C MET A 145 6.90 8.60 -5.79
N LEU A 146 8.04 8.15 -6.33
CA LEU A 146 8.49 6.76 -6.17
C LEU A 146 8.87 6.41 -4.73
N GLU A 147 9.47 7.34 -3.98
CA GLU A 147 9.73 7.17 -2.54
C GLU A 147 8.42 6.99 -1.75
N GLN A 148 7.39 7.76 -2.09
CA GLN A 148 6.08 7.60 -1.46
C GLN A 148 5.45 6.26 -1.83
N VAL A 149 5.57 5.81 -3.09
CA VAL A 149 5.14 4.46 -3.50
C VAL A 149 5.81 3.39 -2.64
N PHE A 150 7.14 3.47 -2.48
CA PHE A 150 7.89 2.52 -1.67
C PHE A 150 7.42 2.51 -0.20
N ARG A 151 7.23 3.70 0.41
CA ARG A 151 6.72 3.82 1.79
C ARG A 151 5.33 3.20 1.96
N VAL A 152 4.42 3.47 1.04
CA VAL A 152 3.04 2.97 1.10
C VAL A 152 3.01 1.44 0.96
N LEU A 153 3.77 0.90 0.01
CA LEU A 153 3.80 -0.55 -0.25
C LEU A 153 4.49 -1.31 0.89
N THR A 154 5.62 -0.81 1.42
CA THR A 154 6.30 -1.46 2.56
C THR A 154 5.49 -1.40 3.85
N ALA A 155 4.80 -0.29 4.13
CA ALA A 155 3.87 -0.20 5.26
C ALA A 155 2.71 -1.20 5.14
N SER A 156 2.23 -1.43 3.93
CA SER A 156 1.17 -2.40 3.63
C SER A 156 1.66 -3.84 3.81
N CYS A 157 2.86 -4.17 3.33
CA CYS A 157 3.48 -5.49 3.53
C CYS A 157 3.71 -5.78 5.02
N ALA A 158 4.18 -4.80 5.79
CA ALA A 158 4.35 -4.91 7.23
C ALA A 158 3.02 -5.15 7.99
N SER A 159 1.89 -4.81 7.41
CA SER A 159 0.56 -5.06 7.98
C SER A 159 -0.01 -6.45 7.66
N GLY A 160 0.73 -7.30 6.93
CA GLY A 160 0.31 -8.67 6.57
C GLY A 160 -0.73 -8.74 5.46
N LEU A 161 -0.98 -7.64 4.74
CA LEU A 161 -1.88 -7.61 3.60
C LEU A 161 -1.09 -7.79 2.30
N HIS A 162 -1.44 -8.83 1.52
CA HIS A 162 -0.80 -9.05 0.22
C HIS A 162 -1.27 -7.98 -0.79
N PRO A 163 -0.36 -7.22 -1.43
CA PRO A 163 -0.72 -6.14 -2.34
C PRO A 163 -1.53 -6.56 -3.57
N GLY A 164 -1.38 -7.79 -4.03
CA GLY A 164 -2.16 -8.37 -5.12
C GLY A 164 -3.55 -8.89 -4.72
N HIS A 165 -3.98 -8.66 -3.47
CA HIS A 165 -5.29 -9.14 -3.03
C HIS A 165 -6.43 -8.32 -3.64
N THR A 166 -7.49 -8.97 -4.11
CA THR A 166 -8.65 -8.35 -4.80
C THR A 166 -9.28 -7.16 -4.04
N HIS A 167 -9.14 -7.14 -2.72
CA HIS A 167 -9.69 -6.08 -1.86
C HIS A 167 -8.61 -5.19 -1.24
N PHE A 168 -7.39 -5.20 -1.78
CA PHE A 168 -6.24 -4.51 -1.22
C PHE A 168 -6.51 -3.03 -0.93
N SER A 169 -6.99 -2.27 -1.92
CA SER A 169 -7.21 -0.82 -1.77
C SER A 169 -8.26 -0.48 -0.69
N ARG A 170 -9.31 -1.29 -0.55
CA ARG A 170 -10.33 -1.12 0.49
C ARG A 170 -9.77 -1.43 1.87
N LEU A 171 -9.06 -2.55 2.00
CA LEU A 171 -8.46 -2.99 3.26
C LEU A 171 -7.30 -2.11 3.68
N GLN A 172 -6.53 -1.55 2.75
CA GLN A 172 -5.46 -0.60 3.05
C GLN A 172 -5.97 0.61 3.86
N LYS A 173 -7.14 1.16 3.50
CA LYS A 173 -7.77 2.25 4.26
C LYS A 173 -8.12 1.81 5.69
N VAL A 174 -8.69 0.61 5.82
CA VAL A 174 -9.05 0.02 7.12
C VAL A 174 -7.81 -0.21 7.97
N LEU A 175 -6.75 -0.79 7.42
CA LEU A 175 -5.53 -1.08 8.14
C LEU A 175 -4.79 0.19 8.58
N ARG A 176 -4.77 1.24 7.75
CA ARG A 176 -4.26 2.56 8.14
C ARG A 176 -5.06 3.14 9.30
N HIS A 177 -6.40 3.07 9.23
CA HIS A 177 -7.27 3.53 10.30
C HIS A 177 -7.03 2.76 11.60
N ILE A 178 -6.94 1.43 11.56
CA ILE A 178 -6.63 0.61 12.74
C ILE A 178 -5.31 1.06 13.36
N ASN A 179 -4.25 1.22 12.56
CA ASN A 179 -2.91 1.59 13.06
C ASN A 179 -2.88 3.01 13.67
N ALA A 180 -3.68 3.94 13.15
CA ALA A 180 -3.76 5.31 13.66
C ALA A 180 -4.61 5.44 14.94
N HIS A 181 -5.52 4.49 15.19
CA HIS A 181 -6.54 4.61 16.25
C HIS A 181 -6.54 3.39 17.21
N LEU A 182 -5.35 2.82 17.49
CA LEU A 182 -5.23 1.61 18.32
C LEU A 182 -5.77 1.78 19.74
N ALA A 183 -5.69 3.00 20.29
CA ALA A 183 -6.24 3.32 21.61
C ALA A 183 -7.77 3.33 21.64
N GLU A 184 -8.42 3.55 20.50
CA GLU A 184 -9.89 3.70 20.42
C GLU A 184 -10.62 2.36 20.32
N SER A 185 -11.94 2.40 20.53
CA SER A 185 -12.81 1.29 20.17
C SER A 185 -12.93 1.16 18.66
N LEU A 186 -12.62 -0.03 18.14
CA LEU A 186 -12.62 -0.37 16.71
C LEU A 186 -13.64 -1.48 16.43
N PRO A 187 -14.94 -1.21 16.52
CA PRO A 187 -15.98 -2.20 16.26
C PRO A 187 -15.99 -2.59 14.77
N ASN A 188 -16.35 -3.85 14.48
CA ASN A 188 -16.37 -4.37 13.12
C ASN A 188 -17.26 -3.56 12.18
N ASP A 189 -18.36 -3.01 12.66
CA ASP A 189 -19.28 -2.22 11.81
C ASP A 189 -18.66 -0.90 11.36
N ARG A 190 -17.86 -0.24 12.21
CA ARG A 190 -17.09 0.96 11.84
C ARG A 190 -16.06 0.61 10.76
N LEU A 191 -15.34 -0.51 10.94
CA LEU A 191 -14.33 -0.97 9.98
C LEU A 191 -14.97 -1.41 8.65
N ALA A 192 -16.12 -2.06 8.69
CA ALA A 192 -16.89 -2.43 7.51
C ALA A 192 -17.40 -1.20 6.74
N GLY A 193 -17.86 -0.17 7.45
CA GLY A 193 -18.24 1.12 6.86
C GLY A 193 -17.08 1.79 6.13
N LEU A 194 -15.86 1.78 6.69
CA LEU A 194 -14.66 2.29 6.02
C LEU A 194 -14.30 1.50 4.76
N ALA A 195 -14.57 0.20 4.74
CA ALA A 195 -14.38 -0.65 3.57
C ALA A 195 -15.52 -0.53 2.53
N GLY A 196 -16.63 0.12 2.87
CA GLY A 196 -17.81 0.25 2.01
C GLY A 196 -18.52 -1.08 1.75
N VAL A 197 -18.59 -1.97 2.76
CA VAL A 197 -19.21 -3.30 2.65
C VAL A 197 -19.99 -3.65 3.93
N SER A 198 -20.85 -4.70 3.86
CA SER A 198 -21.54 -5.23 5.04
C SER A 198 -20.56 -5.88 6.03
N GLY A 199 -20.91 -5.95 7.32
CA GLY A 199 -20.08 -6.54 8.37
C GLY A 199 -19.69 -8.00 8.10
N SER A 200 -20.61 -8.81 7.56
CA SER A 200 -20.35 -10.21 7.21
C SER A 200 -19.39 -10.34 6.01
N HIS A 201 -19.54 -9.48 5.01
CA HIS A 201 -18.62 -9.41 3.86
C HIS A 201 -17.24 -8.91 4.30
N PHE A 202 -17.20 -7.86 5.13
CA PHE A 202 -15.96 -7.33 5.69
C PHE A 202 -15.16 -8.42 6.42
N ARG A 203 -15.82 -9.18 7.32
CA ARG A 203 -15.15 -10.23 8.08
C ARG A 203 -14.51 -11.29 7.17
N ARG A 204 -15.23 -11.78 6.14
CA ARG A 204 -14.69 -12.76 5.17
C ARG A 204 -13.51 -12.17 4.40
N MET A 205 -13.70 -10.99 3.81
CA MET A 205 -12.69 -10.27 3.06
C MET A 205 -11.43 -9.99 3.88
N PHE A 206 -11.58 -9.64 5.16
CA PHE A 206 -10.46 -9.33 6.06
C PHE A 206 -9.69 -10.60 6.44
N ILE A 207 -10.38 -11.71 6.73
CA ILE A 207 -9.72 -13.01 7.02
C ILE A 207 -9.00 -13.54 5.79
N ASP A 208 -9.63 -13.47 4.62
CA ASP A 208 -9.04 -13.89 3.35
C ASP A 208 -7.74 -13.13 3.05
N ALA A 209 -7.73 -11.83 3.30
CA ALA A 209 -6.58 -10.97 3.02
C ALA A 209 -5.47 -11.02 4.08
N THR A 210 -5.80 -11.19 5.37
CA THR A 210 -4.84 -11.07 6.48
C THR A 210 -4.58 -12.39 7.22
N GLY A 211 -5.33 -13.43 6.91
CA GLY A 211 -5.30 -14.71 7.62
C GLY A 211 -5.93 -14.66 9.03
N LEU A 212 -6.38 -13.50 9.50
CA LEU A 212 -6.85 -13.30 10.87
C LEU A 212 -8.21 -12.59 10.93
N PRO A 213 -9.08 -12.95 11.88
CA PRO A 213 -10.27 -12.15 12.18
C PRO A 213 -9.89 -10.72 12.63
N PRO A 214 -10.69 -9.68 12.29
CA PRO A 214 -10.37 -8.27 12.59
C PRO A 214 -9.98 -8.03 14.06
N HIS A 215 -10.75 -8.57 15.01
CA HIS A 215 -10.46 -8.38 16.44
C HIS A 215 -9.13 -9.01 16.88
N ARG A 216 -8.72 -10.15 16.28
CA ARG A 216 -7.41 -10.78 16.55
C ARG A 216 -6.29 -9.94 15.96
N TYR A 217 -6.49 -9.42 14.76
CA TYR A 217 -5.53 -8.53 14.11
C TYR A 217 -5.31 -7.26 14.94
N VAL A 218 -6.39 -6.54 15.33
CA VAL A 218 -6.31 -5.35 16.19
C VAL A 218 -5.58 -5.65 17.48
N ARG A 219 -5.92 -6.76 18.16
CA ARG A 219 -5.23 -7.17 19.39
C ARG A 219 -3.73 -7.41 19.17
N GLY A 220 -3.34 -8.06 18.08
CA GLY A 220 -1.93 -8.27 17.72
C GLY A 220 -1.19 -6.94 17.52
N ARG A 221 -1.81 -5.96 16.84
CA ARG A 221 -1.23 -4.61 16.64
C ARG A 221 -1.09 -3.85 17.97
N ARG A 222 -2.09 -3.94 18.86
CA ARG A 222 -2.03 -3.38 20.22
C ARG A 222 -0.89 -3.98 21.05
N LEU A 223 -0.71 -5.30 20.99
CA LEU A 223 0.41 -5.99 21.68
C LEU A 223 1.76 -5.58 21.11
N ALA A 224 1.89 -5.43 19.79
CA ALA A 224 3.12 -4.95 19.16
C ALA A 224 3.48 -3.52 19.60
N GLN A 225 2.48 -2.63 19.69
CA GLN A 225 2.66 -1.26 20.19
C GLN A 225 3.03 -1.27 21.69
N ALA A 226 2.36 -2.08 22.51
CA ALA A 226 2.70 -2.23 23.93
C ALA A 226 4.14 -2.72 24.10
N ARG A 227 4.58 -3.72 23.33
CA ARG A 227 5.96 -4.20 23.33
C ARG A 227 6.95 -3.07 22.98
N LYS A 228 6.66 -2.25 22.00
CA LYS A 228 7.48 -1.09 21.64
C LYS A 228 7.61 -0.13 22.82
N LEU A 229 6.49 0.28 23.43
CA LEU A 229 6.48 1.21 24.58
C LEU A 229 7.18 0.63 25.82
N LEU A 230 7.10 -0.67 26.06
CA LEU A 230 7.84 -1.34 27.14
C LEU A 230 9.35 -1.21 26.99
N VAL A 231 9.86 -1.13 25.75
CA VAL A 231 11.28 -0.98 25.44
C VAL A 231 11.71 0.49 25.42
N THR A 232 10.90 1.34 24.80
CA THR A 232 11.28 2.73 24.47
C THR A 232 10.84 3.77 25.49
N SER A 233 10.08 3.38 26.53
CA SER A 233 9.59 4.31 27.56
C SER A 233 9.62 3.71 28.96
N ASP A 234 9.55 4.60 29.96
CA ASP A 234 9.40 4.25 31.39
C ASP A 234 7.96 4.37 31.91
N LEU A 235 7.00 4.53 31.00
CA LEU A 235 5.60 4.67 31.34
C LEU A 235 5.10 3.51 32.22
N PRO A 236 4.27 3.75 33.23
CA PRO A 236 3.59 2.71 33.99
C PRO A 236 2.87 1.72 33.05
N ILE A 237 2.83 0.44 33.41
CA ILE A 237 2.16 -0.57 32.56
C ILE A 237 0.68 -0.30 32.42
N SER A 238 0.05 0.33 33.42
CA SER A 238 -1.34 0.78 33.35
C SER A 238 -1.55 1.82 32.24
N VAL A 239 -0.65 2.81 32.13
CA VAL A 239 -0.68 3.84 31.09
C VAL A 239 -0.45 3.23 29.71
N ILE A 240 0.53 2.30 29.60
CA ILE A 240 0.74 1.57 28.33
C ILE A 240 -0.50 0.77 27.92
N ALA A 241 -1.21 0.17 28.88
CA ALA A 241 -2.45 -0.53 28.59
C ALA A 241 -3.51 0.39 27.98
N GLU A 242 -3.69 1.58 28.57
CA GLU A 242 -4.63 2.60 28.09
C GLU A 242 -4.24 3.13 26.70
N GLU A 243 -3.00 3.57 26.51
CA GLU A 243 -2.48 4.08 25.23
C GLU A 243 -2.56 3.05 24.09
N CYS A 244 -2.49 1.76 24.43
CA CYS A 244 -2.65 0.69 23.46
C CYS A 244 -4.10 0.20 23.31
N GLY A 245 -5.09 0.81 23.98
CA GLY A 245 -6.50 0.47 23.87
C GLY A 245 -6.91 -0.82 24.57
N PHE A 246 -6.16 -1.27 25.59
CA PHE A 246 -6.60 -2.35 26.47
C PHE A 246 -7.51 -1.81 27.55
N TYR A 247 -8.54 -2.58 27.90
CA TYR A 247 -9.53 -2.21 28.93
C TYR A 247 -8.90 -1.99 30.31
N SER A 248 -7.81 -2.72 30.63
CA SER A 248 -7.09 -2.60 31.90
C SER A 248 -5.67 -3.14 31.78
N GLN A 249 -4.80 -2.83 32.77
CA GLN A 249 -3.47 -3.42 32.91
C GLN A 249 -3.55 -4.95 32.98
N SER A 250 -4.52 -5.51 33.70
CA SER A 250 -4.71 -6.96 33.83
C SER A 250 -5.06 -7.61 32.50
N HIS A 251 -5.87 -6.93 31.68
CA HIS A 251 -6.20 -7.39 30.33
C HIS A 251 -4.96 -7.39 29.41
N LEU A 252 -4.17 -6.31 29.43
CA LEU A 252 -2.89 -6.26 28.72
C LEU A 252 -1.98 -7.41 29.16
N THR A 253 -1.78 -7.59 30.50
CA THR A 253 -0.91 -8.61 31.06
C THR A 253 -1.31 -10.00 30.56
N LYS A 254 -2.58 -10.36 30.66
CA LYS A 254 -3.12 -11.65 30.23
C LYS A 254 -2.90 -11.90 28.72
N CYS A 255 -3.19 -10.88 27.90
CA CYS A 255 -2.99 -11.00 26.44
C CYS A 255 -1.51 -11.06 26.06
N PHE A 256 -0.66 -10.30 26.73
CA PHE A 256 0.78 -10.24 26.47
C PHE A 256 1.45 -11.58 26.87
N GLU A 257 1.13 -12.10 28.05
CA GLU A 257 1.64 -13.38 28.54
C GLU A 257 1.21 -14.56 27.65
N ALA A 258 -0.04 -14.58 27.20
CA ALA A 258 -0.52 -15.59 26.26
C ALA A 258 0.20 -15.56 24.90
N THR A 259 0.79 -14.43 24.52
CA THR A 259 1.46 -14.25 23.20
C THR A 259 2.98 -14.39 23.33
N HIS A 260 3.57 -13.92 24.44
CA HIS A 260 5.02 -13.81 24.61
C HIS A 260 5.58 -14.72 25.71
N ALA A 261 4.75 -15.51 26.38
CA ALA A 261 5.08 -16.40 27.50
C ALA A 261 5.71 -15.71 28.72
N VAL A 262 5.71 -14.38 28.77
CA VAL A 262 6.23 -13.56 29.87
C VAL A 262 5.31 -12.37 30.14
N THR A 263 5.28 -11.88 31.38
CA THR A 263 4.50 -10.68 31.71
C THR A 263 5.15 -9.42 31.15
N PRO A 264 4.40 -8.32 30.91
CA PRO A 264 4.95 -7.04 30.47
C PRO A 264 6.06 -6.51 31.37
N ALA A 265 5.92 -6.68 32.71
CA ALA A 265 6.91 -6.25 33.69
C ALA A 265 8.21 -7.07 33.59
N ALA A 266 8.11 -8.39 33.44
CA ALA A 266 9.25 -9.26 33.24
C ALA A 266 9.97 -8.95 31.93
N TYR A 267 9.20 -8.76 30.82
CA TYR A 267 9.75 -8.39 29.53
C TYR A 267 10.55 -7.09 29.58
N ARG A 268 10.00 -6.03 30.21
CA ARG A 268 10.70 -4.75 30.40
C ARG A 268 12.01 -4.92 31.14
N ARG A 269 12.03 -5.71 32.23
CA ARG A 269 13.26 -5.96 33.02
C ARG A 269 14.35 -6.68 32.21
N GLN A 270 13.95 -7.70 31.46
CA GLN A 270 14.88 -8.46 30.61
C GLN A 270 15.55 -7.59 29.56
N VAL A 271 14.75 -6.76 28.84
CA VAL A 271 15.29 -5.88 27.79
C VAL A 271 16.21 -4.82 28.36
N LYS A 272 15.88 -4.22 29.54
CA LYS A 272 16.74 -3.22 30.19
C LYS A 272 18.06 -3.80 30.76
N GLN A 273 18.08 -5.09 31.06
CA GLN A 273 19.31 -5.79 31.51
C GLN A 273 20.28 -6.07 30.34
N ILE A 274 19.75 -6.32 29.14
CA ILE A 274 20.56 -6.58 27.93
C ILE A 274 21.16 -5.28 27.35
N GLY A 275 20.54 -4.13 27.61
CA GLY A 275 20.99 -2.81 27.11
C GLY A 275 21.95 -2.06 28.06
N ARG A 276 22.39 -2.67 29.13
CA ARG A 276 23.47 -2.21 30.03
C ARG A 276 24.74 -3.01 29.79
#